data_e76b758b547b38a3d98433c8968b4ec4
#
_entry.id   e76b758b547b38a3d98433c8968b4ec4
#
_cell.length_a   1.000
_cell.length_b   1.000
_cell.length_c   1.000
_cell.angle_alpha   90.00
_cell.angle_beta   90.00
_cell.angle_gamma   90.00
#
_symmetry.space_group_name_H-M   'P 1'
#
loop_
_entity.id
_entity.type
_entity.pdbx_description
1 polymer ?
#
loop_
_entity_poly.entity_id
_entity_poly.type
_entity_poly.pdbx_seq_one_letter_code
_entity_poly.pdbx_strand_id
1 'polypeptide(L)'
;MFADRADAGRQLAARLTSLRSSDPVVVGLPRGGVPVASEVARALHAPLDVIVVRKLGLPIAPEVAMGAIGEDGVRVLNDDIVRQVGVSAGKLRTVEYRERAELEAREALYRGGRRRLDLTGRVVIIVDDGIATGATARVACQVARQRGAARVVMAAPVMPPDADLRMGADEIVLVIQPPQFWAVGAHYRDFTPTTDTEVVALLAAGPVSSPGAGPTAR
;
A
#
# COMPACT_ATOMS: atom_id res chain seq x y z
N MET A 1 6.21 -5.37 -20.29
CA MET A 1 6.96 -6.09 -19.24
C MET A 1 7.96 -5.14 -18.65
N PHE A 2 7.94 -4.93 -17.34
CA PHE A 2 8.86 -4.07 -16.61
C PHE A 2 10.22 -4.76 -16.43
N ALA A 3 11.32 -4.01 -16.43
CA ALA A 3 12.64 -4.57 -16.14
C ALA A 3 12.71 -5.03 -14.66
N ASP A 4 12.31 -4.16 -13.76
CA ASP A 4 12.27 -4.32 -12.31
C ASP A 4 11.24 -3.36 -11.67
N ARG A 5 11.16 -3.32 -10.33
CA ARG A 5 10.26 -2.42 -9.60
C ARG A 5 10.61 -0.94 -9.77
N ALA A 6 11.89 -0.61 -9.94
CA ALA A 6 12.30 0.78 -10.15
C ALA A 6 11.85 1.27 -11.54
N ASP A 7 12.01 0.44 -12.59
CA ASP A 7 11.50 0.75 -13.92
C ASP A 7 9.98 0.92 -13.92
N ALA A 8 9.24 0.01 -13.26
CA ALA A 8 7.80 0.10 -13.09
C ALA A 8 7.38 1.40 -12.38
N GLY A 9 8.13 1.78 -11.34
CA GLY A 9 7.93 3.02 -10.59
C GLY A 9 8.12 4.27 -11.44
N ARG A 10 9.16 4.32 -12.28
CA ARG A 10 9.36 5.44 -13.22
C ARG A 10 8.22 5.56 -14.23
N GLN A 11 7.75 4.45 -14.77
CA GLN A 11 6.62 4.45 -15.71
C GLN A 11 5.31 4.88 -15.03
N LEU A 12 5.08 4.44 -13.78
CA LEU A 12 3.93 4.84 -12.98
C LEU A 12 3.97 6.34 -12.62
N ALA A 13 5.15 6.85 -12.25
CA ALA A 13 5.36 8.25 -11.92
C ALA A 13 4.96 9.19 -13.08
N ALA A 14 5.25 8.78 -14.33
CA ALA A 14 4.85 9.54 -15.52
C ALA A 14 3.33 9.71 -15.65
N ARG A 15 2.53 8.77 -15.12
CA ARG A 15 1.06 8.84 -15.09
C ARG A 15 0.52 9.71 -13.95
N LEU A 16 1.35 10.02 -12.97
CA LEU A 16 0.96 10.75 -11.74
C LEU A 16 1.44 12.20 -11.73
N THR A 17 2.09 12.68 -12.78
CA THR A 17 2.71 14.02 -12.82
C THR A 17 1.74 15.16 -12.56
N SER A 18 0.47 15.02 -12.98
CA SER A 18 -0.59 16.01 -12.72
C SER A 18 -0.88 16.22 -11.23
N LEU A 19 -0.56 15.24 -10.38
CA LEU A 19 -0.77 15.32 -8.92
C LEU A 19 0.36 16.04 -8.19
N ARG A 20 1.45 16.40 -8.87
CA ARG A 20 2.60 17.07 -8.24
C ARG A 20 2.22 18.40 -7.57
N SER A 21 1.34 19.18 -8.21
CA SER A 21 0.88 20.49 -7.70
C SER A 21 -0.06 20.39 -6.50
N SER A 22 -0.58 19.22 -6.18
CA SER A 22 -1.47 18.98 -5.03
C SER A 22 -0.74 18.68 -3.74
N ASP A 23 0.59 18.81 -3.70
CA ASP A 23 1.45 18.51 -2.55
C ASP A 23 1.13 17.13 -1.93
N PRO A 24 1.23 16.04 -2.71
CA PRO A 24 0.81 14.73 -2.26
C PRO A 24 1.76 14.13 -1.24
N VAL A 25 1.26 13.15 -0.47
CA VAL A 25 2.07 12.18 0.28
C VAL A 25 2.04 10.86 -0.47
N VAL A 26 3.21 10.28 -0.72
CA VAL A 26 3.32 8.95 -1.33
C VAL A 26 3.49 7.93 -0.22
N VAL A 27 2.72 6.85 -0.29
CA VAL A 27 2.71 5.77 0.70
C VAL A 27 2.91 4.45 -0.01
N GLY A 28 4.02 3.77 0.26
CA GLY A 28 4.29 2.44 -0.30
C GLY A 28 3.69 1.32 0.54
N LEU A 29 3.19 0.27 -0.10
CA LEU A 29 2.77 -0.96 0.59
C LEU A 29 3.95 -1.93 0.70
N PRO A 30 4.47 -2.19 1.91
CA PRO A 30 5.63 -3.06 2.06
C PRO A 30 5.29 -4.53 1.71
N ARG A 31 6.22 -5.26 1.13
CA ARG A 31 7.59 -4.81 0.79
C ARG A 31 7.70 -4.30 -0.63
N GLY A 32 7.10 -5.00 -1.60
CA GLY A 32 7.27 -4.78 -3.03
C GLY A 32 6.84 -3.40 -3.53
N GLY A 33 5.82 -2.80 -2.93
CA GLY A 33 5.35 -1.48 -3.30
C GLY A 33 6.31 -0.33 -2.96
N VAL A 34 7.23 -0.52 -1.99
CA VAL A 34 8.13 0.56 -1.55
C VAL A 34 9.16 0.96 -2.60
N PRO A 35 9.85 0.06 -3.33
CA PRO A 35 10.71 0.46 -4.44
C PRO A 35 9.97 1.23 -5.53
N VAL A 36 8.74 0.82 -5.86
CA VAL A 36 7.89 1.52 -6.84
C VAL A 36 7.51 2.91 -6.32
N ALA A 37 7.06 2.98 -5.05
CA ALA A 37 6.69 4.23 -4.38
C ALA A 37 7.85 5.22 -4.28
N SER A 38 9.07 4.74 -4.06
CA SER A 38 10.27 5.57 -4.00
C SER A 38 10.52 6.33 -5.31
N GLU A 39 10.33 5.68 -6.47
CA GLU A 39 10.46 6.34 -7.77
C GLU A 39 9.34 7.38 -7.98
N VAL A 40 8.11 7.05 -7.59
CA VAL A 40 6.98 7.98 -7.64
C VAL A 40 7.23 9.19 -6.74
N ALA A 41 7.65 8.99 -5.49
CA ALA A 41 7.94 10.06 -4.54
C ALA A 41 9.05 10.99 -5.04
N ARG A 42 10.11 10.42 -5.61
CA ARG A 42 11.23 11.19 -6.21
C ARG A 42 10.74 12.06 -7.37
N ALA A 43 9.96 11.49 -8.30
CA ALA A 43 9.47 12.20 -9.47
C ALA A 43 8.48 13.32 -9.11
N LEU A 44 7.66 13.13 -8.09
CA LEU A 44 6.69 14.12 -7.62
C LEU A 44 7.30 15.11 -6.62
N HIS A 45 8.53 14.90 -6.15
CA HIS A 45 9.14 15.61 -5.00
C HIS A 45 8.28 15.53 -3.74
N ALA A 46 7.61 14.40 -3.54
CA ALA A 46 6.69 14.16 -2.45
C ALA A 46 7.35 13.36 -1.30
N PRO A 47 6.97 13.59 -0.05
CA PRO A 47 7.42 12.77 1.07
C PRO A 47 6.93 11.32 0.92
N LEU A 48 7.76 10.37 1.39
CA LEU A 48 7.52 8.93 1.33
C LEU A 48 7.32 8.34 2.73
N ASP A 49 6.24 7.59 2.90
CA ASP A 49 5.96 6.77 4.09
C ASP A 49 5.45 5.38 3.65
N VAL A 50 5.07 4.56 4.61
CA VAL A 50 4.46 3.25 4.39
C VAL A 50 3.12 3.13 5.12
N ILE A 51 2.25 2.27 4.61
CA ILE A 51 1.12 1.70 5.35
C ILE A 51 1.33 0.18 5.38
N VAL A 52 1.44 -0.37 6.60
CA VAL A 52 1.61 -1.81 6.78
C VAL A 52 0.25 -2.48 6.80
N VAL A 53 0.10 -3.50 5.95
CA VAL A 53 -1.10 -4.33 5.88
C VAL A 53 -0.70 -5.79 6.02
N ARG A 54 -1.51 -6.57 6.74
CA ARG A 54 -1.33 -8.01 6.90
C ARG A 54 -2.59 -8.75 6.48
N LYS A 55 -2.43 -9.76 5.63
CA LYS A 55 -3.53 -10.66 5.26
C LYS A 55 -3.88 -11.56 6.44
N LEU A 56 -5.18 -11.79 6.62
CA LEU A 56 -5.69 -12.78 7.56
C LEU A 56 -5.95 -14.06 6.79
N GLY A 57 -5.02 -15.01 6.85
CA GLY A 57 -5.16 -16.31 6.23
C GLY A 57 -6.16 -17.20 6.95
N LEU A 58 -6.82 -18.10 6.22
CA LEU A 58 -7.68 -19.12 6.83
C LEU A 58 -6.88 -20.00 7.79
N PRO A 59 -7.43 -20.41 8.94
CA PRO A 59 -6.73 -21.29 9.89
C PRO A 59 -6.30 -22.64 9.30
N ILE A 60 -7.03 -23.13 8.31
CA ILE A 60 -6.80 -24.42 7.65
C ILE A 60 -6.05 -24.30 6.32
N ALA A 61 -5.96 -23.08 5.75
CA ALA A 61 -5.31 -22.77 4.47
C ALA A 61 -4.78 -21.32 4.53
N PRO A 62 -3.62 -21.08 5.21
CA PRO A 62 -3.13 -19.73 5.47
C PRO A 62 -2.83 -18.89 4.22
N GLU A 63 -2.63 -19.52 3.07
CA GLU A 63 -2.46 -18.89 1.76
C GLU A 63 -3.76 -18.27 1.22
N VAL A 64 -4.93 -18.74 1.69
CA VAL A 64 -6.24 -18.20 1.31
C VAL A 64 -6.63 -17.10 2.31
N ALA A 65 -6.72 -15.88 1.82
CA ALA A 65 -7.06 -14.74 2.67
C ALA A 65 -8.56 -14.66 2.94
N MET A 66 -8.96 -14.71 4.22
CA MET A 66 -10.31 -14.40 4.68
C MET A 66 -10.51 -12.91 5.02
N GLY A 67 -9.45 -12.11 4.89
CA GLY A 67 -9.47 -10.69 5.16
C GLY A 67 -8.07 -10.09 5.22
N ALA A 68 -7.99 -8.89 5.75
CA ALA A 68 -6.73 -8.22 6.06
C ALA A 68 -6.92 -7.21 7.20
N ILE A 69 -5.82 -6.90 7.88
CA ILE A 69 -5.73 -5.84 8.90
C ILE A 69 -4.67 -4.83 8.48
N GLY A 70 -4.89 -3.59 8.87
CA GLY A 70 -3.96 -2.48 8.71
C GLY A 70 -3.63 -1.82 10.03
N GLU A 71 -2.83 -0.77 9.92
CA GLU A 71 -2.53 0.13 11.02
C GLU A 71 -3.84 0.74 11.61
N ASP A 72 -3.74 1.32 12.79
CA ASP A 72 -4.82 2.06 13.46
C ASP A 72 -6.12 1.23 13.66
N GLY A 73 -5.97 -0.11 13.75
CA GLY A 73 -7.09 -1.02 14.02
C GLY A 73 -8.00 -1.31 12.82
N VAL A 74 -7.64 -0.84 11.62
CA VAL A 74 -8.40 -1.13 10.40
C VAL A 74 -8.45 -2.63 10.15
N ARG A 75 -9.66 -3.13 9.84
CA ARG A 75 -9.92 -4.53 9.52
C ARG A 75 -10.94 -4.63 8.40
N VAL A 76 -10.64 -5.44 7.40
CA VAL A 76 -11.57 -5.83 6.34
C VAL A 76 -11.67 -7.34 6.31
N LEU A 77 -12.86 -7.88 6.40
CA LEU A 77 -13.15 -9.31 6.27
C LEU A 77 -13.92 -9.59 4.98
N ASN A 78 -13.70 -10.76 4.44
CA ASN A 78 -14.59 -11.36 3.45
C ASN A 78 -15.57 -12.28 4.20
N ASP A 79 -16.71 -11.70 4.57
CA ASP A 79 -17.73 -12.39 5.38
C ASP A 79 -18.27 -13.64 4.66
N ASP A 80 -18.27 -13.67 3.33
CA ASP A 80 -18.70 -14.84 2.56
C ASP A 80 -17.71 -16.00 2.75
N ILE A 81 -16.42 -15.75 2.64
CA ILE A 81 -15.39 -16.77 2.89
C ILE A 81 -15.46 -17.23 4.34
N VAL A 82 -15.57 -16.31 5.31
CA VAL A 82 -15.64 -16.64 6.73
C VAL A 82 -16.84 -17.54 7.03
N ARG A 83 -18.02 -17.23 6.46
CA ARG A 83 -19.23 -18.04 6.61
C ARG A 83 -19.13 -19.38 5.90
N GLN A 84 -18.68 -19.40 4.66
CA GLN A 84 -18.59 -20.62 3.83
C GLN A 84 -17.65 -21.66 4.44
N VAL A 85 -16.52 -21.21 5.00
CA VAL A 85 -15.55 -22.09 5.66
C VAL A 85 -15.91 -22.41 7.11
N GLY A 86 -16.87 -21.68 7.71
CA GLY A 86 -17.27 -21.87 9.10
C GLY A 86 -16.18 -21.48 10.11
N VAL A 87 -15.46 -20.38 9.84
CA VAL A 87 -14.41 -19.90 10.76
C VAL A 87 -15.07 -19.35 12.03
N SER A 88 -14.84 -20.00 13.17
CA SER A 88 -15.36 -19.53 14.45
C SER A 88 -14.72 -18.20 14.87
N ALA A 89 -15.47 -17.39 15.62
CA ALA A 89 -14.97 -16.13 16.16
C ALA A 89 -13.69 -16.28 17.01
N GLY A 90 -13.55 -17.41 17.71
CA GLY A 90 -12.32 -17.72 18.47
C GLY A 90 -11.11 -17.91 17.56
N LYS A 91 -11.24 -18.71 16.49
CA LYS A 91 -10.16 -18.93 15.51
C LYS A 91 -9.78 -17.62 14.80
N LEU A 92 -10.78 -16.82 14.41
CA LEU A 92 -10.54 -15.52 13.79
C LEU A 92 -9.73 -14.60 14.71
N ARG A 93 -10.11 -14.46 15.99
CA ARG A 93 -9.35 -13.66 16.97
C ARG A 93 -7.92 -14.14 17.15
N THR A 94 -7.67 -15.45 17.14
CA THR A 94 -6.31 -16.01 17.25
C THR A 94 -5.44 -15.59 16.06
N VAL A 95 -5.98 -15.65 14.83
CA VAL A 95 -5.28 -15.22 13.63
C VAL A 95 -5.02 -13.71 13.68
N GLU A 96 -6.05 -12.91 14.01
CA GLU A 96 -5.91 -11.45 14.13
C GLU A 96 -4.84 -11.06 15.16
N TYR A 97 -4.82 -11.68 16.31
CA TYR A 97 -3.84 -11.38 17.36
C TYR A 97 -2.40 -11.60 16.88
N ARG A 98 -2.17 -12.76 16.22
CA ARG A 98 -0.84 -13.07 15.66
C ARG A 98 -0.43 -12.09 14.58
N GLU A 99 -1.31 -11.83 13.60
CA GLU A 99 -1.00 -10.93 12.49
C GLU A 99 -0.87 -9.47 12.94
N ARG A 100 -1.54 -9.06 14.04
CA ARG A 100 -1.38 -7.73 14.62
C ARG A 100 -0.01 -7.55 15.24
N ALA A 101 0.50 -8.53 16.00
CA ALA A 101 1.85 -8.48 16.53
C ALA A 101 2.90 -8.35 15.42
N GLU A 102 2.74 -9.11 14.33
CA GLU A 102 3.59 -9.02 13.15
C GLU A 102 3.49 -7.65 12.45
N LEU A 103 2.28 -7.07 12.38
CA LEU A 103 2.06 -5.74 11.80
C LEU A 103 2.82 -4.68 12.61
N GLU A 104 2.65 -4.67 13.92
CA GLU A 104 3.30 -3.73 14.84
C GLU A 104 4.83 -3.84 14.79
N ALA A 105 5.35 -5.07 14.76
CA ALA A 105 6.79 -5.31 14.63
C ALA A 105 7.34 -4.74 13.31
N ARG A 106 6.65 -4.94 12.19
CA ARG A 106 7.06 -4.41 10.88
C ARG A 106 6.94 -2.89 10.82
N GLU A 107 5.88 -2.33 11.41
CA GLU A 107 5.71 -0.89 11.50
C GLU A 107 6.88 -0.24 12.26
N ALA A 108 7.25 -0.78 13.41
CA ALA A 108 8.39 -0.32 14.18
C ALA A 108 9.71 -0.44 13.41
N LEU A 109 9.92 -1.58 12.73
CA LEU A 109 11.10 -1.83 11.91
C LEU A 109 11.25 -0.80 10.77
N TYR A 110 10.22 -0.62 9.96
CA TYR A 110 10.29 0.24 8.77
C TYR A 110 10.39 1.73 9.12
N ARG A 111 9.79 2.15 10.22
CA ARG A 111 9.88 3.55 10.66
C ARG A 111 11.16 3.86 11.44
N GLY A 112 11.78 2.88 12.11
CA GLY A 112 13.05 3.09 12.81
C GLY A 112 13.02 4.28 13.77
N GLY A 113 11.89 4.52 14.46
CA GLY A 113 11.67 5.65 15.35
C GLY A 113 11.26 6.96 14.64
N ARG A 114 11.17 7.00 13.32
CA ARG A 114 10.62 8.18 12.60
C ARG A 114 9.13 8.32 12.89
N ARG A 115 8.68 9.58 13.01
CA ARG A 115 7.25 9.86 13.12
C ARG A 115 6.54 9.53 11.80
N ARG A 116 5.34 9.01 11.90
CA ARG A 116 4.43 8.86 10.76
C ARG A 116 4.17 10.22 10.11
N LEU A 117 4.08 10.25 8.79
CA LEU A 117 3.63 11.45 8.11
C LEU A 117 2.16 11.73 8.42
N ASP A 118 1.83 13.00 8.62
CA ASP A 118 0.44 13.44 8.75
C ASP A 118 -0.24 13.39 7.38
N LEU A 119 -1.36 12.69 7.30
CA LEU A 119 -2.18 12.56 6.09
C LEU A 119 -3.41 13.46 6.11
N THR A 120 -3.65 14.18 7.21
CA THR A 120 -4.85 15.01 7.39
C THR A 120 -4.95 16.09 6.33
N GLY A 121 -6.05 16.09 5.59
CA GLY A 121 -6.32 17.06 4.52
C GLY A 121 -5.46 16.90 3.27
N ARG A 122 -4.60 15.87 3.19
CA ARG A 122 -3.65 15.66 2.09
C ARG A 122 -4.22 14.78 0.97
N VAL A 123 -3.66 14.94 -0.22
CA VAL A 123 -3.77 13.93 -1.28
C VAL A 123 -2.78 12.82 -0.98
N VAL A 124 -3.26 11.59 -0.82
CA VAL A 124 -2.44 10.42 -0.51
C VAL A 124 -2.40 9.49 -1.71
N ILE A 125 -1.19 9.23 -2.23
CA ILE A 125 -0.97 8.29 -3.32
C ILE A 125 -0.44 6.99 -2.71
N ILE A 126 -1.29 5.96 -2.67
CA ILE A 126 -0.93 4.62 -2.19
C ILE A 126 -0.37 3.82 -3.37
N VAL A 127 0.82 3.26 -3.20
CA VAL A 127 1.54 2.56 -4.26
C VAL A 127 1.84 1.12 -3.86
N ASP A 128 1.51 0.18 -4.76
CA ASP A 128 1.91 -1.22 -4.67
C ASP A 128 2.68 -1.64 -5.94
N ASP A 129 3.38 -2.79 -5.92
CA ASP A 129 4.08 -3.32 -7.09
C ASP A 129 3.14 -4.01 -8.10
N GLY A 130 1.90 -4.25 -7.71
CA GLY A 130 0.81 -4.73 -8.54
C GLY A 130 -0.38 -5.13 -7.69
N ILE A 131 -1.55 -4.94 -8.25
CA ILE A 131 -2.82 -5.31 -7.60
C ILE A 131 -3.30 -6.63 -8.19
N ALA A 132 -3.49 -7.65 -7.35
CA ALA A 132 -4.11 -8.90 -7.77
C ALA A 132 -5.62 -8.91 -7.41
N THR A 133 -5.95 -9.10 -6.13
CA THR A 133 -7.33 -9.18 -5.64
C THR A 133 -7.86 -7.86 -5.05
N GLY A 134 -6.98 -6.88 -4.84
CA GLY A 134 -7.33 -5.60 -4.23
C GLY A 134 -7.55 -5.62 -2.71
N ALA A 135 -7.45 -6.76 -2.03
CA ALA A 135 -7.69 -6.86 -0.58
C ALA A 135 -6.73 -5.96 0.23
N THR A 136 -5.44 -5.99 -0.08
CA THR A 136 -4.42 -5.14 0.55
C THR A 136 -4.68 -3.66 0.26
N ALA A 137 -4.96 -3.33 -1.00
CA ALA A 137 -5.27 -1.97 -1.44
C ALA A 137 -6.48 -1.38 -0.69
N ARG A 138 -7.55 -2.18 -0.53
CA ARG A 138 -8.76 -1.77 0.21
C ARG A 138 -8.45 -1.39 1.65
N VAL A 139 -7.69 -2.22 2.37
CA VAL A 139 -7.29 -1.92 3.76
C VAL A 139 -6.43 -0.67 3.82
N ALA A 140 -5.46 -0.53 2.93
CA ALA A 140 -4.60 0.64 2.87
C ALA A 140 -5.38 1.95 2.61
N CYS A 141 -6.36 1.91 1.70
CA CYS A 141 -7.26 3.05 1.46
C CYS A 141 -8.06 3.42 2.71
N GLN A 142 -8.56 2.43 3.46
CA GLN A 142 -9.28 2.69 4.72
C GLN A 142 -8.36 3.28 5.78
N VAL A 143 -7.12 2.79 5.92
CA VAL A 143 -6.12 3.38 6.83
C VAL A 143 -5.88 4.85 6.47
N ALA A 144 -5.64 5.15 5.19
CA ALA A 144 -5.41 6.52 4.75
C ALA A 144 -6.62 7.43 5.06
N ARG A 145 -7.85 6.93 4.85
CA ARG A 145 -9.08 7.67 5.17
C ARG A 145 -9.23 7.92 6.67
N GLN A 146 -9.00 6.91 7.51
CA GLN A 146 -9.04 7.07 8.97
C GLN A 146 -8.00 8.08 9.47
N ARG A 147 -6.85 8.17 8.78
CA ARG A 147 -5.81 9.16 9.05
C ARG A 147 -6.10 10.53 8.44
N GLY A 148 -7.33 10.77 7.97
CA GLY A 148 -7.81 12.09 7.55
C GLY A 148 -7.41 12.48 6.13
N ALA A 149 -6.99 11.56 5.25
CA ALA A 149 -6.71 11.87 3.84
C ALA A 149 -7.92 12.49 3.16
N ALA A 150 -7.76 13.66 2.54
CA ALA A 150 -8.81 14.34 1.80
C ALA A 150 -9.10 13.64 0.46
N ARG A 151 -8.07 13.10 -0.18
CA ARG A 151 -8.18 12.32 -1.42
C ARG A 151 -7.22 11.15 -1.36
N VAL A 152 -7.69 9.98 -1.80
CA VAL A 152 -6.89 8.75 -1.86
C VAL A 152 -6.81 8.29 -3.31
N VAL A 153 -5.58 8.22 -3.83
CA VAL A 153 -5.26 7.68 -5.15
C VAL A 153 -4.56 6.35 -4.95
N MET A 154 -5.12 5.27 -5.52
CA MET A 154 -4.44 3.98 -5.56
C MET A 154 -3.67 3.86 -6.87
N ALA A 155 -2.39 3.58 -6.80
CA ALA A 155 -1.52 3.51 -7.97
C ALA A 155 -0.73 2.21 -7.99
N ALA A 156 -0.70 1.54 -9.14
CA ALA A 156 0.08 0.32 -9.33
C ALA A 156 0.55 0.17 -10.79
N PRO A 157 1.70 -0.47 -11.04
CA PRO A 157 2.14 -0.76 -12.39
C PRO A 157 1.19 -1.68 -13.17
N VAL A 158 0.60 -2.67 -12.48
CA VAL A 158 -0.23 -3.68 -13.13
C VAL A 158 -1.41 -4.11 -12.26
N MET A 159 -2.55 -4.35 -12.91
CA MET A 159 -3.75 -4.88 -12.28
C MET A 159 -4.55 -5.70 -13.32
N PRO A 160 -5.22 -6.82 -12.95
CA PRO A 160 -6.11 -7.53 -13.87
C PRO A 160 -7.36 -6.72 -14.21
N PRO A 161 -8.01 -6.97 -15.38
CA PRO A 161 -9.20 -6.23 -15.81
C PRO A 161 -10.42 -6.44 -14.92
N ASP A 162 -10.50 -7.59 -14.27
CA ASP A 162 -11.60 -8.05 -13.41
C ASP A 162 -11.39 -7.75 -11.91
N ALA A 163 -10.33 -7.01 -11.56
CA ALA A 163 -10.11 -6.62 -10.17
C ALA A 163 -11.26 -5.75 -9.65
N ASP A 164 -11.63 -5.99 -8.38
CA ASP A 164 -12.66 -5.17 -7.71
C ASP A 164 -12.15 -3.73 -7.49
N LEU A 165 -12.67 -2.79 -8.27
CA LEU A 165 -12.33 -1.37 -8.19
C LEU A 165 -12.90 -0.67 -6.94
N ARG A 166 -13.77 -1.34 -6.16
CA ARG A 166 -14.35 -0.80 -4.91
C ARG A 166 -13.36 -0.84 -3.75
N MET A 167 -12.15 -0.31 -3.98
CA MET A 167 -11.06 -0.30 -2.99
C MET A 167 -11.17 0.86 -2.00
N GLY A 168 -12.11 1.80 -2.19
CA GLY A 168 -12.23 3.00 -1.36
C GLY A 168 -11.26 4.12 -1.76
N ALA A 169 -10.59 4.00 -2.90
CA ALA A 169 -9.85 5.07 -3.54
C ALA A 169 -10.78 5.97 -4.37
N ASP A 170 -10.45 7.25 -4.47
CA ASP A 170 -11.16 8.19 -5.35
C ASP A 170 -10.74 8.02 -6.81
N GLU A 171 -9.52 7.53 -7.01
CA GLU A 171 -8.92 7.31 -8.32
C GLU A 171 -7.99 6.10 -8.29
N ILE A 172 -7.93 5.36 -9.41
CA ILE A 172 -6.98 4.27 -9.62
C ILE A 172 -6.12 4.61 -10.85
N VAL A 173 -4.80 4.63 -10.66
CA VAL A 173 -3.83 4.92 -11.72
C VAL A 173 -2.99 3.69 -12.01
N LEU A 174 -2.97 3.26 -13.26
CA LEU A 174 -2.27 2.06 -13.72
C LEU A 174 -1.36 2.36 -14.91
N VAL A 175 -0.29 1.56 -15.04
CA VAL A 175 0.53 1.57 -16.26
C VAL A 175 -0.04 0.61 -17.29
N ILE A 176 -0.31 -0.64 -16.89
CA ILE A 176 -0.89 -1.67 -17.76
C ILE A 176 -2.02 -2.43 -17.07
N GLN A 177 -2.98 -2.87 -17.89
CA GLN A 177 -4.09 -3.74 -17.49
C GLN A 177 -4.19 -4.89 -18.50
N PRO A 178 -3.36 -5.93 -18.34
CA PRO A 178 -3.26 -7.01 -19.34
C PRO A 178 -4.53 -7.88 -19.34
N PRO A 179 -5.02 -8.30 -20.50
CA PRO A 179 -6.21 -9.17 -20.60
C PRO A 179 -5.99 -10.57 -20.00
N GLN A 180 -4.73 -11.01 -19.96
CA GLN A 180 -4.33 -12.25 -19.32
C GLN A 180 -3.42 -11.91 -18.13
N PHE A 181 -3.90 -12.20 -16.93
CA PHE A 181 -3.19 -11.91 -15.69
C PHE A 181 -3.08 -13.20 -14.84
N TRP A 182 -1.87 -13.70 -14.68
CA TRP A 182 -1.59 -14.88 -13.85
C TRP A 182 -1.11 -14.50 -12.45
N ALA A 183 -0.19 -13.54 -12.40
CA ALA A 183 0.38 -13.03 -11.16
C ALA A 183 1.10 -11.71 -11.44
N VAL A 184 1.26 -10.86 -10.42
CA VAL A 184 2.00 -9.59 -10.51
C VAL A 184 3.41 -9.83 -11.08
N GLY A 185 4.14 -10.80 -10.53
CA GLY A 185 5.52 -11.09 -10.93
C GLY A 185 5.71 -11.50 -12.39
N ALA A 186 4.68 -12.02 -13.06
CA ALA A 186 4.74 -12.37 -14.48
C ALA A 186 4.93 -11.15 -15.41
N HIS A 187 4.74 -9.94 -14.89
CA HIS A 187 4.89 -8.69 -15.64
C HIS A 187 6.25 -8.01 -15.43
N TYR A 188 7.16 -8.66 -14.67
CA TYR A 188 8.51 -8.20 -14.36
C TYR A 188 9.54 -9.20 -14.89
N ARG A 189 10.68 -8.69 -15.39
CA ARG A 189 11.84 -9.55 -15.74
C ARG A 189 12.59 -9.96 -14.48
N ASP A 190 12.79 -8.99 -13.58
CA ASP A 190 13.32 -9.22 -12.25
C ASP A 190 12.25 -8.88 -11.21
N PHE A 191 11.78 -9.90 -10.48
CA PHE A 191 10.81 -9.79 -9.39
C PHE A 191 11.39 -10.34 -8.09
N THR A 192 12.71 -10.26 -7.92
CA THR A 192 13.40 -10.67 -6.70
C THR A 192 12.73 -10.04 -5.48
N PRO A 193 12.45 -10.81 -4.41
CA PRO A 193 11.78 -10.29 -3.23
C PRO A 193 12.54 -9.12 -2.60
N THR A 194 11.86 -8.00 -2.41
CA THR A 194 12.39 -6.85 -1.66
C THR A 194 12.61 -7.24 -0.20
N THR A 195 13.78 -6.92 0.34
CA THR A 195 14.14 -7.17 1.73
C THR A 195 13.67 -6.06 2.66
N ASP A 196 13.55 -6.37 3.96
CA ASP A 196 13.22 -5.36 4.97
C ASP A 196 14.32 -4.27 5.06
N THR A 197 15.58 -4.64 4.86
CA THR A 197 16.72 -3.70 4.82
C THR A 197 16.58 -2.71 3.66
N GLU A 198 16.20 -3.17 2.49
CA GLU A 198 15.95 -2.29 1.33
C GLU A 198 14.79 -1.33 1.59
N VAL A 199 13.70 -1.82 2.20
CA VAL A 199 12.56 -0.96 2.58
C VAL A 199 13.03 0.16 3.51
N VAL A 200 13.76 -0.17 4.57
CA VAL A 200 14.29 0.82 5.54
C VAL A 200 15.21 1.83 4.84
N ALA A 201 16.10 1.37 3.96
CA ALA A 201 17.03 2.24 3.22
C ALA A 201 16.29 3.21 2.29
N LEU A 202 15.29 2.73 1.54
CA LEU A 202 14.49 3.56 0.64
C LEU A 202 13.68 4.61 1.39
N LEU A 203 13.11 4.26 2.53
CA LEU A 203 12.38 5.19 3.37
C LEU A 203 13.31 6.26 4.00
N ALA A 204 14.54 5.88 4.35
CA ALA A 204 15.52 6.82 4.88
C ALA A 204 16.05 7.80 3.81
N ALA A 205 16.13 7.37 2.56
CA ALA A 205 16.57 8.18 1.43
C ALA A 205 15.47 9.06 0.81
N GLY A 206 14.21 8.84 1.17
CA GLY A 206 13.07 9.58 0.64
C GLY A 206 13.13 11.08 0.96
N PRO A 207 12.50 11.95 0.13
CA PRO A 207 12.40 13.37 0.42
C PRO A 207 11.77 13.60 1.79
N VAL A 208 12.43 14.39 2.64
CA VAL A 208 11.91 14.78 3.96
C VAL A 208 10.90 15.90 3.75
N SER A 209 9.71 15.79 4.34
CA SER A 209 8.77 16.92 4.40
C SER A 209 9.46 18.12 5.04
N SER A 210 9.54 19.24 4.34
CA SER A 210 9.82 20.51 5.02
C SER A 210 8.72 20.73 6.05
N PRO A 211 9.06 21.13 7.31
CA PRO A 211 8.03 21.46 8.28
C PRO A 211 7.18 22.59 7.69
N GLY A 212 5.88 22.34 7.55
CA GLY A 212 4.93 23.28 6.97
C GLY A 212 5.11 24.65 7.61
N ALA A 213 5.28 25.68 6.81
CA ALA A 213 5.11 27.06 7.24
C ALA A 213 3.68 27.16 7.80
N GLY A 214 3.57 27.29 9.11
CA GLY A 214 2.30 27.55 9.78
C GLY A 214 1.63 28.79 9.17
N PRO A 215 0.30 28.89 9.22
CA PRO A 215 -0.41 30.03 8.67
C PRO A 215 0.10 31.30 9.38
N THR A 216 0.71 32.20 8.60
CA THR A 216 1.01 33.56 9.06
C THR A 216 -0.33 34.22 9.40
N ALA A 217 -0.59 34.37 10.70
CA ALA A 217 -1.68 35.19 11.21
C ALA A 217 -1.51 36.63 10.67
N ARG A 218 -2.48 37.11 9.96
CA ARG A 218 -2.75 38.53 9.76
C ARG A 218 -3.98 38.93 10.54
#